data_65f7ce5ecfe8086fa7453b2d0d91d339
#
_entry.id   65f7ce5ecfe8086fa7453b2d0d91d339
#
_cell.length_a   1.000
_cell.length_b   1.000
_cell.length_c   1.000
_cell.angle_alpha   90.00
_cell.angle_beta   90.00
_cell.angle_gamma   90.00
#
_symmetry.space_group_name_H-M   'P 1'
#
loop_
_entity.id
_entity.type
_entity.pdbx_description
1 polymer ?
#
loop_
_entity_poly.entity_id
_entity_poly.type
_entity_poly.pdbx_seq_one_letter_code
_entity_poly.pdbx_strand_id
1 'polypeptide(L)'
;MGAPLTRKWIGSPNYSSRGGQTVRLIVIHTAEGATTIEALGDYFADQSVQASSHTGIDDKPGVIGEYVKRPNKAWTAANANPVAVQAELCAFAKWTAADWDKHPVMLETCARWIAEEAQAFGVPITKLSASQAQGSGRGVCQHADLGSWGGGHWDCGSSFPIDDVLDNARSYAGQSPRTDEPGYPAWFWDWNNWYLTTDRDPATRPAGAPASIPQWAWDGQKQIVKIGDRYGMTAGERDWLTWYLDGKHGQRPAVPSTIPDRWWDDERWALARE
;
A
#
# COMPACT_ATOMS: atom_id res chain seq x y z
N MET A 1 14.60 1.02 -3.24
CA MET A 1 14.06 1.60 -1.96
C MET A 1 13.88 3.09 -2.18
N GLY A 2 12.66 3.61 -1.95
CA GLY A 2 12.39 5.05 -1.98
C GLY A 2 13.16 5.79 -0.87
N ALA A 3 13.23 7.13 -0.94
CA ALA A 3 13.83 7.92 0.15
C ALA A 3 13.09 7.64 1.47
N PRO A 4 13.79 7.56 2.62
CA PRO A 4 13.17 7.30 3.92
C PRO A 4 12.13 8.38 4.26
N LEU A 5 11.11 8.01 5.04
CA LEU A 5 10.09 8.94 5.50
C LEU A 5 10.70 9.99 6.45
N THR A 6 10.29 11.24 6.28
CA THR A 6 10.60 12.32 7.22
C THR A 6 9.72 12.19 8.46
N ARG A 7 10.33 11.99 9.62
CA ARG A 7 9.65 11.76 10.90
C ARG A 7 9.62 13.03 11.74
N LYS A 8 8.45 13.65 11.86
CA LYS A 8 8.22 14.83 12.70
C LYS A 8 7.82 14.37 14.10
N TRP A 9 8.72 14.53 15.08
CA TRP A 9 8.38 14.26 16.46
C TRP A 9 7.42 15.33 17.03
N ILE A 10 6.25 14.92 17.48
CA ILE A 10 5.26 15.76 18.15
C ILE A 10 5.14 15.32 19.61
N GLY A 11 5.06 14.01 19.84
CA GLY A 11 5.04 13.41 21.17
C GLY A 11 3.63 13.32 21.78
N SER A 12 3.45 12.30 22.61
CA SER A 12 2.24 12.11 23.44
C SER A 12 2.65 11.57 24.79
N PRO A 13 2.04 11.98 25.91
CA PRO A 13 2.23 11.38 27.22
C PRO A 13 1.46 10.05 27.39
N ASN A 14 0.53 9.72 26.48
CA ASN A 14 -0.39 8.60 26.56
C ASN A 14 0.27 7.31 26.03
N TYR A 15 1.23 6.77 26.77
CA TYR A 15 1.89 5.51 26.43
C TYR A 15 2.33 4.75 27.69
N SER A 16 2.71 3.50 27.49
CA SER A 16 3.27 2.66 28.55
C SER A 16 4.27 1.65 28.00
N SER A 17 4.92 0.89 28.89
CA SER A 17 5.79 -0.21 28.49
C SER A 17 5.03 -1.30 27.76
N ARG A 18 5.66 -1.96 26.75
CA ARG A 18 5.14 -3.19 26.11
C ARG A 18 5.22 -4.41 27.03
N GLY A 19 5.85 -4.33 28.20
CA GLY A 19 5.98 -5.48 29.12
C GLY A 19 6.80 -6.63 28.54
N GLY A 20 7.80 -6.35 27.69
CA GLY A 20 8.62 -7.37 27.05
C GLY A 20 7.98 -8.05 25.82
N GLN A 21 6.78 -7.63 25.41
CA GLN A 21 6.13 -8.18 24.23
C GLN A 21 6.80 -7.71 22.94
N THR A 22 6.93 -8.61 21.98
CA THR A 22 7.44 -8.31 20.63
C THR A 22 6.32 -7.86 19.71
N VAL A 23 6.62 -6.94 18.79
CA VAL A 23 5.70 -6.51 17.76
C VAL A 23 5.47 -7.64 16.76
N ARG A 24 4.22 -7.98 16.53
CA ARG A 24 3.77 -8.95 15.53
C ARG A 24 2.71 -8.39 14.58
N LEU A 25 2.10 -7.26 14.93
CA LEU A 25 1.06 -6.59 14.15
C LEU A 25 1.53 -5.20 13.73
N ILE A 26 1.24 -4.87 12.48
CA ILE A 26 1.21 -3.51 11.95
C ILE A 26 -0.27 -3.18 11.76
N VAL A 27 -0.79 -2.20 12.49
CA VAL A 27 -2.23 -1.90 12.50
C VAL A 27 -2.47 -0.52 11.90
N ILE A 28 -3.43 -0.45 11.00
CA ILE A 28 -3.83 0.79 10.32
C ILE A 28 -5.19 1.21 10.89
N HIS A 29 -5.32 2.51 11.16
CA HIS A 29 -6.49 3.17 11.71
C HIS A 29 -6.88 4.39 10.87
N THR A 30 -8.07 4.93 11.11
CA THR A 30 -8.48 6.27 10.67
C THR A 30 -8.83 7.13 11.87
N ALA A 31 -8.33 8.38 11.87
CA ALA A 31 -8.37 9.27 13.04
C ALA A 31 -9.77 9.83 13.37
N GLU A 32 -10.74 9.70 12.46
CA GLU A 32 -12.16 10.07 12.60
C GLU A 32 -12.45 11.56 12.97
N GLY A 33 -11.43 12.40 12.94
CA GLY A 33 -11.60 13.82 13.28
C GLY A 33 -10.47 14.71 12.81
N ALA A 34 -9.23 14.37 13.14
CA ALA A 34 -8.06 15.12 12.73
C ALA A 34 -7.74 14.88 11.24
N THR A 35 -7.49 15.98 10.51
CA THR A 35 -7.14 15.94 9.08
C THR A 35 -5.67 16.28 8.82
N THR A 36 -4.89 16.53 9.86
CA THR A 36 -3.43 16.76 9.78
C THR A 36 -2.71 16.06 10.92
N ILE A 37 -1.44 15.72 10.69
CA ILE A 37 -0.59 15.08 11.72
C ILE A 37 -0.39 15.99 12.93
N GLU A 38 -0.44 17.32 12.75
CA GLU A 38 -0.32 18.28 13.85
C GLU A 38 -1.61 18.28 14.72
N ALA A 39 -2.79 18.38 14.10
CA ALA A 39 -4.06 18.37 14.84
C ALA A 39 -4.26 17.05 15.59
N LEU A 40 -3.84 15.93 14.99
CA LEU A 40 -3.85 14.63 15.66
C LEU A 40 -2.85 14.60 16.83
N GLY A 41 -1.69 15.20 16.66
CA GLY A 41 -0.68 15.32 17.71
C GLY A 41 -1.15 16.18 18.87
N ASP A 42 -1.82 17.30 18.60
CA ASP A 42 -2.42 18.17 19.63
C ASP A 42 -3.47 17.40 20.45
N TYR A 43 -4.30 16.58 19.78
CA TYR A 43 -5.25 15.71 20.47
C TYR A 43 -4.55 14.69 21.37
N PHE A 44 -3.50 14.03 20.89
CA PHE A 44 -2.75 13.04 21.66
C PHE A 44 -1.84 13.64 22.75
N ALA A 45 -1.55 14.94 22.69
CA ALA A 45 -0.78 15.65 23.72
C ALA A 45 -1.58 15.86 25.01
N ASP A 46 -2.90 15.84 24.92
CA ASP A 46 -3.77 15.93 26.11
C ASP A 46 -3.81 14.57 26.82
N GLN A 47 -3.28 14.54 28.04
CA GLN A 47 -3.25 13.33 28.87
C GLN A 47 -4.66 12.82 29.21
N SER A 48 -5.65 13.68 29.24
CA SER A 48 -7.02 13.32 29.61
C SER A 48 -7.73 12.47 28.56
N VAL A 49 -7.30 12.52 27.28
CA VAL A 49 -7.91 11.72 26.21
C VAL A 49 -7.59 10.22 26.31
N GLN A 50 -6.56 9.85 27.07
CA GLN A 50 -6.18 8.46 27.32
C GLN A 50 -6.03 7.62 26.03
N ALA A 51 -5.66 8.26 24.92
CA ALA A 51 -5.45 7.66 23.60
C ALA A 51 -4.17 8.18 22.96
N SER A 52 -3.56 7.38 22.10
CA SER A 52 -2.43 7.74 21.26
C SER A 52 -2.21 6.72 20.16
N SER A 53 -1.39 7.07 19.17
CA SER A 53 -0.84 6.15 18.19
C SER A 53 0.68 6.31 18.12
N HIS A 54 1.39 5.40 17.44
CA HIS A 54 2.82 5.59 17.20
C HIS A 54 3.03 6.66 16.13
N THR A 55 2.20 6.65 15.10
CA THR A 55 2.37 7.45 13.89
C THR A 55 1.05 8.06 13.45
N GLY A 56 1.10 9.24 12.87
CA GLY A 56 0.02 9.86 12.08
C GLY A 56 0.48 10.08 10.66
N ILE A 57 -0.44 9.95 9.70
CA ILE A 57 -0.20 10.09 8.27
C ILE A 57 -1.30 10.96 7.67
N ASP A 58 -0.91 12.04 6.99
CA ASP A 58 -1.78 12.92 6.21
C ASP A 58 -1.32 13.01 4.75
N ASP A 59 -1.85 13.94 3.98
CA ASP A 59 -1.49 14.12 2.56
C ASP A 59 -0.18 14.89 2.33
N LYS A 60 0.70 15.01 3.34
CA LYS A 60 2.03 15.58 3.15
C LYS A 60 2.97 14.52 2.57
N PRO A 61 3.54 14.75 1.37
CA PRO A 61 4.38 13.75 0.71
C PRO A 61 5.56 13.31 1.55
N GLY A 62 5.59 12.03 1.92
CA GLY A 62 6.71 11.42 2.63
C GLY A 62 6.98 11.95 4.04
N VAL A 63 6.04 12.66 4.66
CA VAL A 63 6.14 13.19 6.03
C VAL A 63 5.15 12.46 6.92
N ILE A 64 5.59 12.03 8.11
CA ILE A 64 4.75 11.42 9.13
C ILE A 64 4.92 12.11 10.48
N GLY A 65 3.85 12.14 11.27
CA GLY A 65 3.91 12.52 12.68
C GLY A 65 4.35 11.32 13.54
N GLU A 66 5.20 11.54 14.52
CA GLU A 66 5.53 10.54 15.54
C GLU A 66 5.03 11.02 16.91
N TYR A 67 4.22 10.17 17.58
CA TYR A 67 3.63 10.50 18.88
C TYR A 67 4.14 9.60 19.99
N VAL A 68 4.31 8.30 19.73
CA VAL A 68 4.87 7.34 20.69
C VAL A 68 6.04 6.62 20.06
N LYS A 69 7.15 6.51 20.79
CA LYS A 69 8.34 5.79 20.31
C LYS A 69 8.06 4.29 20.19
N ARG A 70 8.56 3.66 19.12
CA ARG A 70 8.41 2.23 18.80
C ARG A 70 8.62 1.25 19.97
N PRO A 71 9.59 1.44 20.89
CA PRO A 71 9.77 0.55 22.04
C PRO A 71 8.60 0.57 23.04
N ASN A 72 7.81 1.63 23.04
CA ASN A 72 6.67 1.79 23.91
C ASN A 72 5.38 1.25 23.27
N LYS A 73 4.37 1.10 24.09
CA LYS A 73 3.01 0.73 23.72
C LYS A 73 2.17 2.00 23.60
N ALA A 74 1.70 2.37 22.41
CA ALA A 74 0.67 3.38 22.22
C ALA A 74 -0.69 2.85 22.72
N TRP A 75 -1.60 3.75 23.06
CA TRP A 75 -2.94 3.41 23.55
C TRP A 75 -3.97 3.60 22.43
N THR A 76 -3.98 2.70 21.45
CA THR A 76 -4.79 2.79 20.22
C THR A 76 -5.86 1.71 20.16
N ALA A 77 -5.47 0.44 20.33
CA ALA A 77 -6.31 -0.72 20.04
C ALA A 77 -6.31 -1.75 21.19
N ALA A 78 -6.67 -1.30 22.38
CA ALA A 78 -6.90 -2.14 23.58
C ALA A 78 -5.86 -3.27 23.77
N ASN A 79 -6.28 -4.54 23.68
CA ASN A 79 -5.42 -5.70 23.91
C ASN A 79 -4.36 -5.91 22.81
N ALA A 80 -4.49 -5.30 21.63
CA ALA A 80 -3.49 -5.35 20.58
C ALA A 80 -2.28 -4.43 20.88
N ASN A 81 -2.44 -3.41 21.71
CA ASN A 81 -1.43 -2.41 21.98
C ASN A 81 -0.03 -2.96 22.32
N PRO A 82 0.14 -3.98 23.18
CA PRO A 82 1.46 -4.49 23.52
C PRO A 82 2.23 -5.12 22.34
N VAL A 83 1.50 -5.68 21.37
CA VAL A 83 2.04 -6.48 20.27
C VAL A 83 1.95 -5.79 18.90
N ALA A 84 1.53 -4.52 18.88
CA ALA A 84 1.32 -3.77 17.64
C ALA A 84 2.20 -2.52 17.54
N VAL A 85 2.61 -2.18 16.32
CA VAL A 85 2.93 -0.82 15.91
C VAL A 85 1.76 -0.28 15.08
N GLN A 86 1.39 0.98 15.25
CA GLN A 86 0.08 1.48 14.82
C GLN A 86 0.20 2.86 14.17
N ALA A 87 -0.55 3.09 13.10
CA ALA A 87 -0.66 4.39 12.46
C ALA A 87 -2.12 4.82 12.29
N GLU A 88 -2.37 6.09 12.54
CA GLU A 88 -3.62 6.78 12.25
C GLU A 88 -3.49 7.52 10.91
N LEU A 89 -4.31 7.17 9.94
CA LEU A 89 -4.53 7.99 8.77
C LEU A 89 -5.44 9.16 9.16
N CYS A 90 -5.08 10.38 8.77
CA CYS A 90 -5.90 11.57 9.00
C CYS A 90 -7.13 11.57 8.07
N ALA A 91 -7.96 10.55 8.20
CA ALA A 91 -9.02 10.13 7.32
C ALA A 91 -10.25 9.67 8.11
N PHE A 92 -11.28 9.23 7.40
CA PHE A 92 -12.54 8.76 8.00
C PHE A 92 -12.92 7.38 7.47
N ALA A 93 -13.28 6.45 8.34
CA ALA A 93 -13.72 5.10 8.00
C ALA A 93 -14.96 5.05 7.11
N LYS A 94 -15.76 6.11 7.08
CA LYS A 94 -16.93 6.27 6.20
C LYS A 94 -16.60 6.61 4.76
N TRP A 95 -15.34 6.90 4.42
CA TRP A 95 -14.95 7.24 3.06
C TRP A 95 -15.28 6.11 2.09
N THR A 96 -15.79 6.50 0.93
CA THR A 96 -15.99 5.61 -0.21
C THR A 96 -14.67 5.37 -0.94
N ALA A 97 -14.63 4.42 -1.86
CA ALA A 97 -13.46 4.24 -2.73
C ALA A 97 -13.10 5.53 -3.48
N ALA A 98 -14.10 6.24 -4.01
CA ALA A 98 -13.89 7.52 -4.69
C ALA A 98 -13.38 8.65 -3.75
N ASP A 99 -13.58 8.54 -2.45
CA ASP A 99 -12.94 9.46 -1.49
C ASP A 99 -11.49 9.07 -1.25
N TRP A 100 -11.18 7.79 -1.08
CA TRP A 100 -9.81 7.31 -0.96
C TRP A 100 -8.96 7.63 -2.20
N ASP A 101 -9.53 7.57 -3.40
CA ASP A 101 -8.85 7.93 -4.66
C ASP A 101 -8.38 9.40 -4.71
N LYS A 102 -8.91 10.28 -3.86
CA LYS A 102 -8.47 11.69 -3.74
C LYS A 102 -7.25 11.87 -2.84
N HIS A 103 -6.81 10.80 -2.15
CA HIS A 103 -5.73 10.84 -1.15
C HIS A 103 -4.56 9.89 -1.50
N PRO A 104 -4.07 9.87 -2.76
CA PRO A 104 -3.02 8.95 -3.18
C PRO A 104 -1.72 9.15 -2.41
N VAL A 105 -1.41 10.39 -2.00
CA VAL A 105 -0.21 10.72 -1.21
C VAL A 105 -0.26 10.09 0.18
N MET A 106 -1.42 10.13 0.83
CA MET A 106 -1.62 9.48 2.13
C MET A 106 -1.46 7.96 2.02
N LEU A 107 -2.07 7.34 1.00
CA LEU A 107 -1.98 5.89 0.74
C LEU A 107 -0.54 5.46 0.44
N GLU A 108 0.18 6.23 -0.39
CA GLU A 108 1.59 5.99 -0.68
C GLU A 108 2.45 6.08 0.59
N THR A 109 2.26 7.15 1.39
CA THR A 109 3.00 7.34 2.63
C THR A 109 2.71 6.22 3.63
N CYS A 110 1.46 5.74 3.70
CA CYS A 110 1.06 4.58 4.49
C CYS A 110 1.79 3.31 4.03
N ALA A 111 1.84 3.05 2.74
CA ALA A 111 2.55 1.89 2.17
C ALA A 111 4.06 1.91 2.52
N ARG A 112 4.70 3.06 2.40
CA ARG A 112 6.11 3.25 2.77
C ARG A 112 6.34 3.05 4.27
N TRP A 113 5.44 3.57 5.11
CA TRP A 113 5.48 3.36 6.55
C TRP A 113 5.35 1.88 6.91
N ILE A 114 4.41 1.14 6.29
CA ILE A 114 4.28 -0.31 6.49
C ILE A 114 5.59 -1.03 6.12
N ALA A 115 6.21 -0.68 5.00
CA ALA A 115 7.47 -1.28 4.56
C ALA A 115 8.61 -1.05 5.58
N GLU A 116 8.73 0.18 6.11
CA GLU A 116 9.73 0.52 7.13
C GLU A 116 9.47 -0.22 8.46
N GLU A 117 8.22 -0.31 8.91
CA GLU A 117 7.87 -1.02 10.14
C GLU A 117 8.02 -2.54 10.00
N ALA A 118 7.64 -3.08 8.83
CA ALA A 118 7.83 -4.49 8.49
C ALA A 118 9.31 -4.88 8.56
N GLN A 119 10.18 -4.07 8.00
CA GLN A 119 11.63 -4.27 8.07
C GLN A 119 12.15 -4.14 9.51
N ALA A 120 11.72 -3.11 10.24
CA ALA A 120 12.20 -2.83 11.60
C ALA A 120 11.85 -3.93 12.61
N PHE A 121 10.70 -4.58 12.45
CA PHE A 121 10.20 -5.61 13.37
C PHE A 121 10.22 -7.04 12.81
N GLY A 122 10.67 -7.23 11.57
CA GLY A 122 10.63 -8.53 10.89
C GLY A 122 9.19 -9.05 10.74
N VAL A 123 8.20 -8.16 10.58
CA VAL A 123 6.80 -8.52 10.38
C VAL A 123 6.53 -8.70 8.88
N PRO A 124 5.93 -9.81 8.44
CA PRO A 124 5.57 -9.99 7.02
C PRO A 124 4.58 -8.94 6.54
N ILE A 125 4.74 -8.46 5.31
CA ILE A 125 3.74 -7.59 4.65
C ILE A 125 2.63 -8.48 4.08
N THR A 126 1.84 -9.05 4.97
CA THR A 126 0.74 -9.97 4.64
C THR A 126 -0.51 -9.51 5.37
N LYS A 127 -1.62 -9.38 4.63
CA LYS A 127 -2.93 -9.10 5.21
C LYS A 127 -3.36 -10.25 6.11
N LEU A 128 -3.75 -9.94 7.31
CA LEU A 128 -4.28 -10.93 8.26
C LEU A 128 -5.81 -10.97 8.22
N SER A 129 -6.37 -12.16 8.28
CA SER A 129 -7.78 -12.31 8.65
C SER A 129 -7.99 -11.94 10.12
N ALA A 130 -9.24 -11.65 10.51
CA ALA A 130 -9.58 -11.32 11.89
C ALA A 130 -9.11 -12.41 12.89
N SER A 131 -9.28 -13.69 12.55
CA SER A 131 -8.84 -14.80 13.41
C SER A 131 -7.31 -14.86 13.55
N GLN A 132 -6.57 -14.54 12.50
CA GLN A 132 -5.10 -14.47 12.53
C GLN A 132 -4.62 -13.28 13.37
N ALA A 133 -5.22 -12.10 13.17
CA ALA A 133 -4.87 -10.88 13.88
C ALA A 133 -5.11 -11.00 15.39
N GLN A 134 -6.25 -11.54 15.79
CA GLN A 134 -6.61 -11.77 17.19
C GLN A 134 -5.84 -12.93 17.83
N GLY A 135 -5.38 -13.88 17.03
CA GLY A 135 -4.58 -15.03 17.46
C GLY A 135 -3.08 -14.73 17.53
N SER A 136 -2.27 -15.62 16.96
CA SER A 136 -0.81 -15.51 16.94
C SER A 136 -0.24 -15.06 15.58
N GLY A 137 -1.06 -14.63 14.65
CA GLY A 137 -0.64 -14.19 13.31
C GLY A 137 0.34 -13.02 13.38
N ARG A 138 1.25 -12.98 12.39
CA ARG A 138 2.20 -11.89 12.19
C ARG A 138 1.91 -11.25 10.83
N GLY A 139 1.66 -9.95 10.80
CA GLY A 139 1.31 -9.27 9.55
C GLY A 139 0.64 -7.92 9.77
N VAL A 140 -0.10 -7.49 8.74
CA VAL A 140 -0.80 -6.21 8.69
C VAL A 140 -2.30 -6.43 8.80
N CYS A 141 -2.99 -5.58 9.52
CA CYS A 141 -4.44 -5.60 9.63
C CYS A 141 -5.00 -4.18 9.83
N GLN A 142 -6.29 -4.03 9.67
CA GLN A 142 -7.03 -2.84 10.06
C GLN A 142 -7.53 -2.99 11.51
N HIS A 143 -7.93 -1.88 12.14
CA HIS A 143 -8.53 -1.93 13.47
C HIS A 143 -9.79 -2.83 13.50
N ALA A 144 -10.62 -2.75 12.47
CA ALA A 144 -11.81 -3.59 12.31
C ALA A 144 -11.52 -5.10 12.46
N ASP A 145 -10.35 -5.58 11.99
CA ASP A 145 -9.96 -6.99 12.06
C ASP A 145 -9.67 -7.45 13.50
N LEU A 146 -9.44 -6.52 14.42
CA LEU A 146 -9.16 -6.82 15.82
C LEU A 146 -10.45 -7.08 16.63
N GLY A 147 -11.61 -6.66 16.11
CA GLY A 147 -12.91 -6.88 16.75
C GLY A 147 -12.94 -6.39 18.20
N SER A 148 -13.68 -7.09 19.06
CA SER A 148 -13.78 -6.75 20.49
C SER A 148 -12.44 -6.84 21.23
N TRP A 149 -11.50 -7.67 20.77
CA TRP A 149 -10.15 -7.75 21.34
C TRP A 149 -9.37 -6.44 21.16
N GLY A 150 -9.59 -5.74 20.04
CA GLY A 150 -9.02 -4.41 19.75
C GLY A 150 -9.83 -3.23 20.28
N GLY A 151 -10.98 -3.46 20.91
CA GLY A 151 -11.86 -2.40 21.40
C GLY A 151 -13.18 -2.22 20.63
N GLY A 152 -13.40 -3.00 19.56
CA GLY A 152 -14.68 -3.04 18.84
C GLY A 152 -14.89 -1.91 17.84
N HIS A 153 -13.82 -1.32 17.32
CA HIS A 153 -13.86 -0.29 16.28
C HIS A 153 -13.97 -0.90 14.88
N TRP A 154 -14.42 -0.12 13.90
CA TRP A 154 -14.67 -0.57 12.52
C TRP A 154 -13.80 0.13 11.46
N ASP A 155 -12.87 0.98 11.87
CA ASP A 155 -11.91 1.65 11.00
C ASP A 155 -10.84 0.64 10.49
N CYS A 156 -10.36 0.82 9.29
CA CYS A 156 -10.46 1.96 8.38
C CYS A 156 -11.74 1.99 7.50
N GLY A 157 -12.72 1.12 7.74
CA GLY A 157 -13.91 0.98 6.89
C GLY A 157 -13.74 0.01 5.73
N SER A 158 -14.87 -0.41 5.15
CA SER A 158 -14.89 -1.45 4.10
C SER A 158 -14.34 -1.00 2.75
N SER A 159 -14.24 0.32 2.51
CA SER A 159 -13.74 0.88 1.25
C SER A 159 -12.26 1.25 1.30
N PHE A 160 -11.57 1.00 2.41
CA PHE A 160 -10.13 1.24 2.50
C PHE A 160 -9.38 0.27 1.57
N PRO A 161 -8.53 0.77 0.66
CA PRO A 161 -7.86 -0.06 -0.35
C PRO A 161 -6.64 -0.79 0.25
N ILE A 162 -6.87 -1.65 1.24
CA ILE A 162 -5.80 -2.32 2.01
C ILE A 162 -4.91 -3.17 1.11
N ASP A 163 -5.46 -3.84 0.11
CA ASP A 163 -4.69 -4.74 -0.75
C ASP A 163 -3.72 -3.93 -1.62
N ASP A 164 -4.17 -2.81 -2.22
CA ASP A 164 -3.33 -1.89 -3.00
C ASP A 164 -2.22 -1.26 -2.13
N VAL A 165 -2.55 -0.87 -0.89
CA VAL A 165 -1.57 -0.34 0.06
C VAL A 165 -0.51 -1.38 0.40
N LEU A 166 -0.88 -2.65 0.58
CA LEU A 166 0.09 -3.71 0.89
C LEU A 166 0.95 -4.08 -0.31
N ASP A 167 0.42 -4.05 -1.52
CA ASP A 167 1.19 -4.30 -2.72
C ASP A 167 2.25 -3.21 -2.94
N ASN A 168 1.86 -1.95 -2.73
CA ASN A 168 2.81 -0.84 -2.70
C ASN A 168 3.87 -1.01 -1.60
N ALA A 169 3.47 -1.43 -0.40
CA ALA A 169 4.40 -1.65 0.70
C ALA A 169 5.43 -2.75 0.38
N ARG A 170 5.01 -3.85 -0.26
CA ARG A 170 5.93 -4.91 -0.73
C ARG A 170 6.94 -4.37 -1.74
N SER A 171 6.47 -3.57 -2.69
CA SER A 171 7.33 -2.91 -3.68
C SER A 171 8.40 -2.04 -3.01
N TYR A 172 8.01 -1.21 -2.03
CA TYR A 172 8.96 -0.40 -1.26
C TYR A 172 9.95 -1.23 -0.43
N ALA A 173 9.52 -2.39 0.07
CA ALA A 173 10.37 -3.33 0.79
C ALA A 173 11.33 -4.12 -0.13
N GLY A 174 11.26 -3.92 -1.46
CA GLY A 174 12.01 -4.71 -2.44
C GLY A 174 11.53 -6.17 -2.51
N GLN A 175 10.31 -6.44 -2.07
CA GLN A 175 9.66 -7.74 -2.20
C GLN A 175 8.87 -7.76 -3.51
N SER A 176 8.81 -8.91 -4.16
CA SER A 176 7.92 -9.07 -5.30
C SER A 176 6.46 -8.84 -4.88
N PRO A 177 5.62 -8.25 -5.74
CA PRO A 177 4.18 -8.27 -5.55
C PRO A 177 3.69 -9.69 -5.28
N ARG A 178 2.50 -9.82 -4.68
CA ARG A 178 1.93 -11.13 -4.29
C ARG A 178 2.09 -12.17 -5.40
N THR A 179 2.79 -13.26 -5.09
CA THR A 179 2.88 -14.44 -5.96
C THR A 179 1.66 -15.36 -5.81
N ASP A 180 0.75 -15.05 -4.89
CA ASP A 180 -0.41 -15.85 -4.46
C ASP A 180 -1.77 -15.21 -4.83
N GLU A 181 -1.79 -14.16 -5.67
CA GLU A 181 -3.04 -13.73 -6.32
C GLU A 181 -3.55 -14.87 -7.21
N PRO A 182 -4.80 -15.31 -7.04
CA PRO A 182 -5.36 -16.30 -7.93
C PRO A 182 -5.52 -15.69 -9.34
N GLY A 183 -4.61 -16.01 -10.23
CA GLY A 183 -4.77 -15.57 -11.61
C GLY A 183 -3.54 -15.68 -12.48
N TYR A 184 -2.42 -15.12 -12.13
CA TYR A 184 -1.29 -15.06 -13.04
C TYR A 184 -0.03 -15.73 -12.48
N PRO A 185 0.55 -16.73 -13.19
CA PRO A 185 1.78 -17.38 -12.77
C PRO A 185 2.99 -16.43 -12.84
N ALA A 186 4.04 -16.73 -12.08
CA ALA A 186 5.25 -15.88 -12.01
C ALA A 186 5.82 -15.54 -13.40
N TRP A 187 5.82 -16.49 -14.33
CA TRP A 187 6.29 -16.24 -15.71
C TRP A 187 5.46 -15.16 -16.43
N PHE A 188 4.18 -14.96 -16.07
CA PHE A 188 3.34 -13.92 -16.67
C PHE A 188 3.89 -12.52 -16.34
N TRP A 189 4.25 -12.28 -15.09
CA TRP A 189 4.81 -11.00 -14.65
C TRP A 189 6.18 -10.74 -15.26
N ASP A 190 7.05 -11.75 -15.28
CA ASP A 190 8.37 -11.65 -15.92
C ASP A 190 8.24 -11.38 -17.41
N TRP A 191 7.29 -12.05 -18.09
CA TRP A 191 7.02 -11.86 -19.49
C TRP A 191 6.42 -10.48 -19.79
N ASN A 192 5.48 -9.98 -18.99
CA ASN A 192 4.93 -8.64 -19.15
C ASN A 192 6.02 -7.59 -19.02
N ASN A 193 6.83 -7.68 -17.97
CA ASN A 193 7.94 -6.77 -17.76
C ASN A 193 8.92 -6.77 -18.96
N TRP A 194 9.28 -7.94 -19.45
CA TRP A 194 10.11 -8.09 -20.64
C TRP A 194 9.43 -7.54 -21.90
N TYR A 195 8.13 -7.82 -22.08
CA TYR A 195 7.36 -7.39 -23.26
C TYR A 195 7.24 -5.88 -23.34
N LEU A 196 7.16 -5.20 -22.20
CA LEU A 196 7.02 -3.76 -22.07
C LEU A 196 8.38 -3.03 -22.07
N THR A 197 9.49 -3.75 -22.00
CA THR A 197 10.81 -3.15 -22.19
C THR A 197 11.05 -2.84 -23.67
N THR A 198 11.70 -1.73 -23.95
CA THR A 198 12.00 -1.27 -25.33
C THR A 198 12.86 -2.26 -26.11
N ASP A 199 13.66 -3.07 -25.44
CA ASP A 199 14.68 -3.91 -26.06
C ASP A 199 14.12 -5.19 -26.65
N ARG A 200 13.09 -5.78 -26.04
CA ARG A 200 12.45 -7.06 -26.48
C ARG A 200 13.42 -8.03 -27.14
N ASP A 201 14.65 -8.05 -26.65
CA ASP A 201 15.68 -8.96 -27.17
C ASP A 201 15.22 -10.40 -26.91
N PRO A 202 15.00 -11.21 -27.96
CA PRO A 202 14.61 -12.60 -27.81
C PRO A 202 15.55 -13.39 -26.91
N ALA A 203 16.83 -13.01 -26.82
CA ALA A 203 17.81 -13.68 -25.96
C ALA A 203 17.58 -13.42 -24.47
N THR A 204 16.89 -12.33 -24.11
CA THR A 204 16.55 -11.96 -22.72
C THR A 204 15.13 -12.37 -22.33
N ARG A 205 14.40 -13.07 -23.21
CA ARG A 205 13.05 -13.53 -22.93
C ARG A 205 13.05 -14.45 -21.70
N PRO A 206 12.14 -14.22 -20.71
CA PRO A 206 12.07 -15.07 -19.53
C PRO A 206 11.89 -16.55 -19.87
N ALA A 207 12.75 -17.39 -19.32
CA ALA A 207 12.78 -18.83 -19.62
C ALA A 207 11.50 -19.59 -19.21
N GLY A 208 10.73 -19.02 -18.26
CA GLY A 208 9.44 -19.59 -17.82
C GLY A 208 8.27 -19.24 -18.73
N ALA A 209 8.40 -18.25 -19.63
CA ALA A 209 7.31 -17.83 -20.50
C ALA A 209 7.10 -18.85 -21.65
N PRO A 210 5.82 -19.32 -21.89
CA PRO A 210 5.53 -20.26 -22.97
C PRO A 210 5.93 -19.67 -24.34
N ALA A 211 6.28 -20.53 -25.29
CA ALA A 211 6.62 -20.10 -26.65
C ALA A 211 5.47 -19.34 -27.34
N SER A 212 4.24 -19.77 -27.09
CA SER A 212 3.01 -19.07 -27.49
C SER A 212 2.32 -18.52 -26.25
N ILE A 213 2.13 -17.21 -26.19
CA ILE A 213 1.47 -16.53 -25.08
C ILE A 213 -0.04 -16.77 -25.18
N PRO A 214 -0.69 -17.37 -24.18
CA PRO A 214 -2.11 -17.63 -24.20
C PRO A 214 -2.95 -16.34 -24.16
N GLN A 215 -4.16 -16.41 -24.71
CA GLN A 215 -5.06 -15.25 -24.83
C GLN A 215 -5.34 -14.58 -23.46
N TRP A 216 -5.50 -15.38 -22.41
CA TRP A 216 -5.75 -14.83 -21.07
C TRP A 216 -4.62 -13.91 -20.55
N ALA A 217 -3.38 -14.17 -20.97
CA ALA A 217 -2.25 -13.31 -20.57
C ALA A 217 -2.30 -11.96 -21.28
N TRP A 218 -2.71 -11.94 -22.55
CA TRP A 218 -2.97 -10.68 -23.28
C TRP A 218 -4.16 -9.91 -22.70
N ASP A 219 -5.20 -10.62 -22.28
CA ASP A 219 -6.37 -10.00 -21.66
C ASP A 219 -6.04 -9.42 -20.29
N GLY A 220 -5.17 -10.09 -19.52
CA GLY A 220 -4.64 -9.60 -18.26
C GLY A 220 -3.83 -8.31 -18.46
N GLN A 221 -2.94 -8.27 -19.43
CA GLN A 221 -2.17 -7.09 -19.77
C GLN A 221 -3.07 -5.89 -20.15
N LYS A 222 -4.15 -6.14 -20.93
CA LYS A 222 -5.14 -5.11 -21.26
C LYS A 222 -5.88 -4.58 -20.02
N GLN A 223 -6.16 -5.45 -19.05
CA GLN A 223 -6.78 -5.03 -17.80
C GLN A 223 -5.87 -4.10 -17.00
N ILE A 224 -4.58 -4.43 -16.91
CA ILE A 224 -3.58 -3.60 -16.23
C ILE A 224 -3.55 -2.19 -16.82
N VAL A 225 -3.57 -2.07 -18.16
CA VAL A 225 -3.63 -0.75 -18.81
C VAL A 225 -4.92 0.01 -18.46
N LYS A 226 -6.05 -0.68 -18.34
CA LYS A 226 -7.33 -0.04 -17.95
C LYS A 226 -7.33 0.53 -16.55
N ILE A 227 -6.59 -0.07 -15.63
CA ILE A 227 -6.45 0.42 -14.25
C ILE A 227 -5.36 1.49 -14.11
N GLY A 228 -4.57 1.70 -15.15
CA GLY A 228 -3.51 2.72 -15.17
C GLY A 228 -3.98 4.13 -14.79
N ASP A 229 -5.29 4.42 -14.92
CA ASP A 229 -5.93 5.64 -14.39
C ASP A 229 -5.63 5.90 -12.92
N ARG A 230 -5.68 4.85 -12.13
CA ARG A 230 -5.43 4.92 -10.68
C ARG A 230 -4.00 5.35 -10.37
N TYR A 231 -3.14 5.23 -11.35
CA TYR A 231 -1.69 5.42 -11.19
C TYR A 231 -1.17 6.62 -11.98
N GLY A 232 -2.07 7.48 -12.46
CA GLY A 232 -1.69 8.74 -13.11
C GLY A 232 -1.37 8.65 -14.60
N MET A 233 -1.67 7.53 -15.27
CA MET A 233 -1.59 7.44 -16.72
C MET A 233 -2.61 8.37 -17.37
N THR A 234 -2.19 9.15 -18.34
CA THR A 234 -3.09 10.00 -19.11
C THR A 234 -3.97 9.18 -20.05
N ALA A 235 -5.14 9.72 -20.44
CA ALA A 235 -6.02 9.08 -21.41
C ALA A 235 -5.30 8.73 -22.73
N GLY A 236 -4.42 9.62 -23.21
CA GLY A 236 -3.65 9.37 -24.44
C GLY A 236 -2.62 8.25 -24.30
N GLU A 237 -2.00 8.10 -23.14
CA GLU A 237 -1.10 6.98 -22.83
C GLU A 237 -1.85 5.65 -22.85
N ARG A 238 -3.01 5.59 -22.22
CA ARG A 238 -3.85 4.39 -22.20
C ARG A 238 -4.37 4.00 -23.57
N ASP A 239 -4.87 4.97 -24.33
CA ASP A 239 -5.37 4.72 -25.68
C ASP A 239 -4.26 4.15 -26.58
N TRP A 240 -3.04 4.68 -26.44
CA TRP A 240 -1.90 4.20 -27.18
C TRP A 240 -1.48 2.80 -26.77
N LEU A 241 -1.36 2.52 -25.45
CA LEU A 241 -1.01 1.21 -24.92
C LEU A 241 -2.06 0.17 -25.28
N THR A 242 -3.33 0.50 -25.15
CA THR A 242 -4.44 -0.37 -25.56
C THR A 242 -4.34 -0.72 -27.04
N TRP A 243 -4.13 0.27 -27.91
CA TRP A 243 -3.95 0.05 -29.34
C TRP A 243 -2.73 -0.83 -29.65
N TYR A 244 -1.62 -0.58 -28.93
CA TYR A 244 -0.40 -1.36 -29.08
C TYR A 244 -0.57 -2.83 -28.63
N LEU A 245 -1.23 -3.06 -27.50
CA LEU A 245 -1.49 -4.39 -26.95
C LEU A 245 -2.54 -5.16 -27.75
N ASP A 246 -3.45 -4.47 -28.42
CA ASP A 246 -4.40 -5.07 -29.37
C ASP A 246 -3.75 -5.47 -30.71
N GLY A 247 -2.44 -5.46 -30.80
CA GLY A 247 -1.73 -5.83 -32.00
C GLY A 247 -1.75 -4.76 -33.10
N LYS A 248 -1.95 -3.50 -32.70
CA LYS A 248 -2.02 -2.32 -33.58
C LYS A 248 -3.20 -2.36 -34.55
N HIS A 249 -4.30 -2.96 -34.11
CA HIS A 249 -5.55 -3.00 -34.89
C HIS A 249 -6.30 -1.66 -34.79
N GLY A 250 -6.87 -1.24 -35.89
CA GLY A 250 -7.64 -0.01 -35.98
C GLY A 250 -6.78 1.24 -36.20
N GLN A 251 -7.39 2.42 -36.00
CA GLN A 251 -6.73 3.69 -36.19
C GLN A 251 -5.76 3.97 -35.05
N ARG A 252 -4.49 4.25 -35.37
CA ARG A 252 -3.48 4.64 -34.37
C ARG A 252 -3.93 5.92 -33.65
N PRO A 253 -3.94 5.95 -32.32
CA PRO A 253 -4.22 7.16 -31.57
C PRO A 253 -3.24 8.30 -31.91
N ALA A 254 -3.69 9.55 -31.76
CA ALA A 254 -2.89 10.75 -32.03
C ALA A 254 -1.85 10.98 -30.89
N VAL A 255 -0.82 10.18 -30.89
CA VAL A 255 0.29 10.20 -29.92
C VAL A 255 1.63 10.22 -30.65
N PRO A 256 2.75 10.58 -30.01
CA PRO A 256 4.06 10.66 -30.63
C PRO A 256 4.42 9.40 -31.43
N SER A 257 5.25 9.57 -32.47
CA SER A 257 5.70 8.45 -33.32
C SER A 257 6.58 7.44 -32.58
N THR A 258 7.20 7.88 -31.50
CA THR A 258 7.96 7.07 -30.54
C THR A 258 7.31 7.16 -29.18
N ILE A 259 7.25 6.05 -28.45
CA ILE A 259 6.74 6.02 -27.08
C ILE A 259 7.80 6.66 -26.18
N PRO A 260 7.46 7.70 -25.39
CA PRO A 260 8.36 8.21 -24.39
C PRO A 260 8.73 7.11 -23.37
N ASP A 261 10.00 7.06 -22.95
CA ASP A 261 10.46 6.08 -21.95
C ASP A 261 9.61 6.10 -20.68
N ARG A 262 9.14 7.29 -20.24
CA ARG A 262 8.26 7.44 -19.09
C ARG A 262 6.95 6.65 -19.20
N TRP A 263 6.41 6.40 -20.40
CA TRP A 263 5.18 5.62 -20.58
C TRP A 263 5.42 4.13 -20.30
N TRP A 264 6.60 3.65 -20.67
CA TRP A 264 7.03 2.32 -20.31
C TRP A 264 7.28 2.19 -18.80
N ASP A 265 7.82 3.24 -18.20
CA ASP A 265 8.05 3.28 -16.75
C ASP A 265 6.72 3.35 -15.99
N ASP A 266 5.75 4.14 -16.46
CA ASP A 266 4.41 4.25 -15.87
C ASP A 266 3.65 2.92 -15.97
N GLU A 267 3.77 2.21 -17.09
CA GLU A 267 3.15 0.90 -17.27
C GLU A 267 3.83 -0.17 -16.40
N ARG A 268 5.16 -0.18 -16.34
CA ARG A 268 5.92 -1.03 -15.40
C ARG A 268 5.53 -0.75 -13.96
N TRP A 269 5.32 0.51 -13.65
CA TRP A 269 4.90 0.94 -12.33
C TRP A 269 3.47 0.48 -12.01
N ALA A 270 2.54 0.54 -12.96
CA ALA A 270 1.20 0.00 -12.83
C ALA A 270 1.23 -1.53 -12.67
N LEU A 271 2.02 -2.23 -13.49
CA LEU A 271 2.23 -3.67 -13.38
C LEU A 271 2.84 -4.11 -12.05
N ALA A 272 3.77 -3.32 -11.51
CA ALA A 272 4.40 -3.62 -10.23
C ALA A 272 3.48 -3.40 -9.02
N ARG A 273 2.27 -2.86 -9.23
CA ARG A 273 1.28 -2.54 -8.19
C ARG A 273 0.04 -3.42 -8.23
N GLU A 274 -0.11 -4.25 -9.25
CA GLU A 274 -1.11 -5.31 -9.37
C GLU A 274 -0.55 -6.65 -8.88
#